data_9f8127c944131676048044633bea7284
#
_entry.id   9f8127c944131676048044633bea7284
#
_cell.length_a   1.000
_cell.length_b   1.000
_cell.length_c   1.000
_cell.angle_alpha   90.00
_cell.angle_beta   90.00
_cell.angle_gamma   90.00
#
_symmetry.space_group_name_H-M   'P 1'
#
loop_
_entity.id
_entity.type
_entity.pdbx_description
1 polymer ?
#
loop_
_entity_poly.entity_id
_entity_poly.type
_entity_poly.pdbx_seq_one_letter_code
_entity_poly.pdbx_strand_id
1 'polypeptide(L)' 'MMNEEEASLMIIRHAIDQLEADKKQQVMACSADIRAAMQAYDSENAGLALMLVAAEVAAE' A
#
# COMPACT_ATOMS: atom_id res chain seq x y z
N MET A 1 -9.14 15.13 -14.79
CA MET A 1 -9.68 13.76 -14.86
C MET A 1 -8.78 12.81 -14.10
N MET A 2 -9.37 11.89 -13.37
CA MET A 2 -8.65 10.94 -12.51
C MET A 2 -8.14 9.77 -13.34
N ASN A 3 -6.87 9.38 -13.17
CA ASN A 3 -6.35 8.19 -13.82
C ASN A 3 -6.69 6.94 -12.99
N GLU A 4 -6.39 5.74 -13.52
CA GLU A 4 -6.72 4.47 -12.85
C GLU A 4 -6.06 4.34 -11.48
N GLU A 5 -4.82 4.79 -11.36
CA GLU A 5 -4.06 4.72 -10.11
C GLU A 5 -4.66 5.61 -9.04
N GLU A 6 -5.09 6.81 -9.41
CA GLU A 6 -5.77 7.71 -8.48
C GLU A 6 -7.12 7.15 -8.05
N ALA A 7 -7.87 6.57 -8.98
CA ALA A 7 -9.14 5.94 -8.66
C ALA A 7 -8.95 4.77 -7.69
N SER A 8 -7.96 3.91 -7.94
CA SER A 8 -7.62 2.80 -7.04
C SER A 8 -7.23 3.31 -5.66
N LEU A 9 -6.42 4.36 -5.60
CA LEU A 9 -6.00 4.95 -4.34
C LEU A 9 -7.18 5.48 -3.54
N MET A 10 -8.14 6.12 -4.19
CA MET A 10 -9.36 6.61 -3.53
C MET A 10 -10.19 5.49 -2.94
N ILE A 11 -10.34 4.39 -3.69
CA ILE A 11 -11.09 3.22 -3.22
C ILE A 11 -10.44 2.62 -1.99
N ILE A 12 -9.11 2.46 -2.02
CA ILE A 12 -8.36 1.90 -0.91
C ILE A 12 -8.44 2.82 0.32
N ARG A 13 -8.27 4.12 0.13
CA ARG A 13 -8.38 5.09 1.22
C ARG A 13 -9.76 5.09 1.85
N HIS A 14 -10.80 5.00 1.03
CA HIS A 14 -12.16 4.91 1.54
C HIS A 14 -12.36 3.66 2.39
N ALA A 15 -11.86 2.51 1.91
CA ALA A 15 -11.94 1.27 2.67
C ALA A 15 -11.22 1.37 4.02
N ILE A 16 -10.06 2.01 4.05
CA ILE A 16 -9.29 2.22 5.28
C ILE A 16 -10.08 3.14 6.23
N ASP A 17 -10.69 4.19 5.71
CA ASP A 17 -11.47 5.13 6.53
C ASP A 17 -12.69 4.48 7.19
N GLN A 18 -13.19 3.37 6.64
CA GLN A 18 -14.32 2.63 7.21
C GLN A 18 -13.89 1.69 8.35
N LEU A 19 -12.61 1.49 8.56
CA LEU A 19 -12.11 0.64 9.63
C LEU A 19 -12.24 1.31 11.00
N GLU A 20 -12.31 0.50 12.03
CA GLU A 20 -12.22 1.00 13.40
C GLU A 20 -10.86 1.65 13.64
N ALA A 21 -10.78 2.57 14.58
CA ALA A 21 -9.61 3.41 14.80
C ALA A 21 -8.33 2.59 15.01
N ASP A 22 -8.40 1.52 15.79
CA ASP A 22 -7.23 0.65 16.07
C ASP A 22 -6.74 -0.08 14.82
N LYS A 23 -7.65 -0.56 14.00
CA LYS A 23 -7.32 -1.24 12.74
C LYS A 23 -6.76 -0.27 11.72
N LYS A 24 -7.36 0.92 11.62
CA LYS A 24 -6.87 1.98 10.74
C LYS A 24 -5.44 2.36 11.10
N GLN A 25 -5.16 2.50 12.39
CA GLN A 25 -3.82 2.82 12.88
C GLN A 25 -2.80 1.75 12.48
N GLN A 26 -3.18 0.46 12.59
CA GLN A 26 -2.32 -0.64 12.19
C GLN A 26 -2.00 -0.61 10.69
N VAL A 27 -3.01 -0.34 9.87
CA VAL A 27 -2.81 -0.23 8.42
C VAL A 27 -1.85 0.91 8.09
N MET A 28 -2.03 2.05 8.71
CA MET A 28 -1.17 3.20 8.47
C MET A 28 0.26 2.96 8.95
N ALA A 29 0.44 2.31 10.10
CA ALA A 29 1.75 1.96 10.61
C ALA A 29 2.45 0.96 9.69
N CYS A 30 1.74 -0.06 9.23
CA CYS A 30 2.27 -1.04 8.30
C CYS A 30 2.69 -0.39 6.97
N SER A 31 1.86 0.49 6.43
CA SER A 31 2.18 1.18 5.18
C SER A 31 3.42 2.07 5.31
N ALA A 32 3.59 2.72 6.45
CA ALA A 32 4.78 3.52 6.74
C ALA A 32 6.04 2.65 6.79
N ASP A 33 5.95 1.47 7.40
CA ASP A 33 7.05 0.52 7.45
C ASP A 33 7.43 0.02 6.06
N ILE A 34 6.44 -0.26 5.21
CA ILE A 34 6.68 -0.67 3.82
C ILE A 34 7.42 0.44 3.08
N ARG A 35 6.97 1.68 3.21
CA ARG A 35 7.62 2.82 2.57
C ARG A 35 9.07 3.00 3.05
N ALA A 36 9.29 2.87 4.34
CA ALA A 36 10.64 2.99 4.92
C ALA A 36 11.57 1.91 4.34
N ALA A 37 11.08 0.67 4.24
CA ALA A 37 11.85 -0.42 3.65
C ALA A 37 12.19 -0.12 2.20
N MET A 38 11.24 0.41 1.42
CA MET A 38 11.44 0.73 0.01
C MET A 38 12.51 1.81 -0.20
N GLN A 39 12.59 2.77 0.72
CA GLN A 39 13.54 3.88 0.61
C GLN A 39 15.01 3.44 0.71
N ALA A 40 15.27 2.26 1.23
CA ALA A 40 16.62 1.71 1.32
C ALA A 40 17.13 1.15 -0.01
N TYR A 41 16.28 1.09 -1.03
CA TYR A 41 16.58 0.48 -2.32
C TYR A 41 16.37 1.47 -3.45
N ASP A 42 16.88 1.13 -4.64
CA ASP A 42 16.57 1.86 -5.85
C ASP A 42 15.06 1.83 -6.13
N SER A 43 14.51 2.95 -6.59
CA SER A 43 13.06 3.09 -6.73
C SER A 43 12.44 2.06 -7.70
N GLU A 44 13.14 1.71 -8.78
CA GLU A 44 12.63 0.70 -9.72
C GLU A 44 12.59 -0.67 -9.07
N ASN A 45 13.66 -1.03 -8.36
CA ASN A 45 13.73 -2.31 -7.66
C ASN A 45 12.73 -2.40 -6.53
N ALA A 46 12.55 -1.32 -5.79
CA ALA A 46 11.56 -1.25 -4.72
C ALA A 46 10.13 -1.41 -5.26
N GLY A 47 9.85 -0.76 -6.39
CA GLY A 47 8.55 -0.87 -7.04
C GLY A 47 8.22 -2.30 -7.48
N LEU A 48 9.19 -2.97 -8.11
CA LEU A 48 9.02 -4.37 -8.52
C LEU A 48 8.85 -5.29 -7.32
N ALA A 49 9.62 -5.06 -6.25
CA ALA A 49 9.50 -5.83 -5.02
C ALA A 49 8.12 -5.68 -4.40
N LEU A 50 7.57 -4.46 -4.39
CA LEU A 50 6.23 -4.21 -3.88
C LEU A 50 5.18 -4.96 -4.69
N MET A 51 5.30 -4.94 -6.01
CA MET A 51 4.39 -5.67 -6.90
C MET A 51 4.47 -7.18 -6.66
N LEU A 52 5.68 -7.70 -6.48
CA LEU A 52 5.88 -9.12 -6.20
C LEU A 52 5.19 -9.52 -4.89
N VAL A 53 5.44 -8.79 -3.82
CA VAL A 53 4.85 -9.09 -2.51
C VAL A 53 3.33 -9.00 -2.57
N ALA A 54 2.80 -7.97 -3.22
CA ALA A 54 1.35 -7.81 -3.34
C ALA A 54 0.73 -9.00 -4.09
N ALA A 55 1.37 -9.46 -5.15
CA ALA A 55 0.89 -10.61 -5.92
C ALA A 55 0.98 -11.91 -5.12
N GLU A 56 2.07 -12.10 -4.38
CA GLU A 56 2.24 -13.28 -3.52
C GLU A 56 1.20 -13.34 -2.42
N VAL A 57 0.93 -12.22 -1.78
CA VAL A 57 -0.09 -12.13 -0.73
C VAL A 57 -1.47 -12.41 -1.33
N ALA A 58 -1.77 -11.86 -2.50
CA ALA A 58 -3.04 -12.09 -3.18
C ALA A 58 -3.24 -13.55 -3.60
N ALA A 59 -2.14 -14.29 -3.83
CA ALA A 59 -2.19 -15.69 -4.24
C ALA A 59 -2.32 -16.67 -3.06
N GLU A 60 -2.18 -16.21 -1.84
CA GLU A 60 -2.30 -17.04 -0.63
C GLU A 60 -3.72 -17.57 -0.37
#